data_89447cb595d6eeb0e3ac1c27fa9a31a4
#
_entry.id   89447cb595d6eeb0e3ac1c27fa9a31a4
#
_cell.length_a   1.000
_cell.length_b   1.000
_cell.length_c   1.000
_cell.angle_alpha   90.00
_cell.angle_beta   90.00
_cell.angle_gamma   90.00
#
_symmetry.space_group_name_H-M   'P 1'
#
loop_
_entity.id
_entity.type
_entity.pdbx_description
1 polymer ?
#
loop_
_entity_poly.entity_id
_entity_poly.type
_entity_poly.pdbx_seq_one_letter_code
_entity_poly.pdbx_strand_id
1 'polypeptide(L)'
;ERSVAEDIEDKLRDERLYKVIGDTLSLREKEIIYLRYGLDGRRSYTQREVAKHLGISRSYVSRIEKKALETLREHMEAYEG
;
A
#
# COMPACT_ATOMS: atom_id res chain seq x y z
N GLU A 1 -20.36 0.15 0.60
CA GLU A 1 -19.25 0.77 1.30
C GLU A 1 -17.91 0.28 0.76
N ARG A 2 -17.00 1.19 0.52
CA ARG A 2 -15.72 0.87 -0.09
C ARG A 2 -14.70 0.47 0.96
N SER A 3 -13.90 -0.54 0.65
CA SER A 3 -12.79 -0.93 1.51
C SER A 3 -11.62 0.04 1.31
N VAL A 4 -10.67 0.05 2.26
CA VAL A 4 -9.46 0.87 2.13
C VAL A 4 -8.68 0.46 0.87
N ALA A 5 -8.61 -0.84 0.58
CA ALA A 5 -7.90 -1.34 -0.60
C ALA A 5 -8.53 -0.81 -1.89
N GLU A 6 -9.87 -0.78 -1.97
CA GLU A 6 -10.56 -0.25 -3.15
C GLU A 6 -10.28 1.25 -3.31
N ASP A 7 -10.27 2.00 -2.23
CA ASP A 7 -9.96 3.43 -2.27
C ASP A 7 -8.55 3.66 -2.82
N ILE A 8 -7.59 2.85 -2.39
CA ILE A 8 -6.21 2.96 -2.87
C ILE A 8 -6.13 2.61 -4.36
N GLU A 9 -6.81 1.55 -4.79
CA GLU A 9 -6.82 1.17 -6.22
C GLU A 9 -7.34 2.29 -7.10
N ASP A 10 -8.40 2.97 -6.68
CA ASP A 10 -8.97 4.08 -7.42
C ASP A 10 -8.00 5.25 -7.53
N LYS A 11 -7.12 5.40 -6.57
CA LYS A 11 -6.17 6.51 -6.53
C LYS A 11 -4.81 6.18 -7.14
N LEU A 12 -4.63 4.99 -7.71
CA LEU A 12 -3.36 4.59 -8.33
C LEU A 12 -2.91 5.52 -9.45
N ARG A 13 -3.82 6.28 -10.04
CA ARG A 13 -3.50 7.24 -11.10
C ARG A 13 -3.21 8.64 -10.59
N ASP A 14 -3.37 8.85 -9.29
CA ASP A 14 -3.21 10.17 -8.69
C ASP A 14 -1.76 10.33 -8.24
N GLU A 15 -1.08 11.33 -8.79
CA GLU A 15 0.30 11.62 -8.42
C GLU A 15 0.45 11.90 -6.92
N ARG A 16 -0.60 12.40 -6.28
CA ARG A 16 -0.60 12.66 -4.84
C ARG A 16 -0.38 11.38 -4.03
N LEU A 17 -0.85 10.24 -4.54
CA LEU A 17 -0.65 8.97 -3.86
C LEU A 17 0.83 8.67 -3.67
N TYR A 18 1.62 8.83 -4.74
CA TYR A 18 3.06 8.57 -4.66
C TYR A 18 3.75 9.51 -3.68
N LYS A 19 3.34 10.76 -3.67
CA LYS A 19 3.89 11.72 -2.73
C LYS A 19 3.56 11.33 -1.28
N VAL A 20 2.32 10.97 -1.02
CA VAL A 20 1.89 10.57 0.32
C VAL A 20 2.64 9.30 0.76
N ILE A 21 2.80 8.32 -0.13
CA ILE A 21 3.57 7.11 0.16
C ILE A 21 4.99 7.50 0.56
N GLY A 22 5.62 8.36 -0.22
CA GLY A 22 7.00 8.79 0.05
C GLY A 22 7.15 9.50 1.37
N ASP A 23 6.16 10.30 1.75
CA ASP A 23 6.22 11.13 2.95
C ASP A 23 5.84 10.40 4.24
N THR A 24 5.04 9.34 4.16
CA THR A 24 4.41 8.75 5.34
C THR A 24 4.81 7.31 5.65
N LEU A 25 5.10 6.50 4.64
CA LEU A 25 5.36 5.08 4.87
C LEU A 25 6.83 4.79 5.14
N SER A 26 7.08 3.80 6.00
CA SER A 26 8.42 3.28 6.21
C SER A 26 8.89 2.53 4.97
N LEU A 27 10.17 2.21 4.89
CA LEU A 27 10.71 1.45 3.76
C LEU A 27 10.02 0.10 3.60
N ARG A 28 9.78 -0.60 4.70
CA ARG A 28 9.11 -1.90 4.64
C ARG A 28 7.66 -1.78 4.18
N GLU A 29 6.96 -0.77 4.68
CA GLU A 29 5.59 -0.50 4.26
C GLU A 29 5.54 -0.18 2.77
N LYS A 30 6.47 0.64 2.28
CA LYS A 30 6.55 0.96 0.85
C LYS A 30 6.76 -0.28 0.01
N GLU A 31 7.69 -1.15 0.40
CA GLU A 31 7.96 -2.40 -0.33
C GLU A 31 6.68 -3.23 -0.48
N ILE A 32 5.97 -3.41 0.62
CA ILE A 32 4.78 -4.23 0.63
C ILE A 32 3.68 -3.62 -0.23
N ILE A 33 3.44 -2.33 -0.10
CA ILE A 33 2.40 -1.64 -0.88
C ILE A 33 2.75 -1.68 -2.38
N TYR A 34 3.99 -1.42 -2.74
CA TYR A 34 4.41 -1.46 -4.15
C TYR A 34 4.20 -2.85 -4.76
N LEU A 35 4.55 -3.90 -4.02
CA LEU A 35 4.39 -5.26 -4.51
C LEU A 35 2.92 -5.68 -4.55
N ARG A 36 2.14 -5.33 -3.54
CA ARG A 36 0.74 -5.73 -3.47
C ARG A 36 -0.11 -5.08 -4.56
N TYR A 37 0.15 -3.83 -4.89
CA TYR A 37 -0.70 -3.07 -5.81
C TYR A 37 -0.06 -2.82 -7.16
N GLY A 38 1.12 -3.38 -7.38
CA GLY A 38 1.77 -3.29 -8.69
C GLY A 38 2.09 -1.86 -9.10
N LEU A 39 2.58 -1.05 -8.16
CA LEU A 39 2.91 0.33 -8.46
C LEU A 39 4.11 0.40 -9.41
N ASP A 40 4.25 1.49 -10.14
CA ASP A 40 5.28 1.70 -11.16
C ASP A 40 5.16 0.72 -12.33
N GLY A 41 3.93 0.32 -12.65
CA GLY A 41 3.67 -0.54 -13.80
C GLY A 41 4.05 -2.01 -13.60
N ARG A 42 4.37 -2.41 -12.38
CA ARG A 42 4.70 -3.80 -12.05
C ARG A 42 3.43 -4.63 -11.89
N ARG A 43 3.58 -5.97 -11.95
CA ARG A 43 2.45 -6.82 -11.63
C ARG A 43 2.17 -6.77 -10.12
N SER A 44 0.93 -7.03 -9.74
CA SER A 44 0.56 -7.12 -8.32
C SER A 44 0.82 -8.52 -7.80
N TYR A 45 1.20 -8.62 -6.53
CA TYR A 45 1.51 -9.87 -5.85
C TYR A 45 0.49 -10.14 -4.76
N THR A 46 0.19 -11.41 -4.50
CA THR A 46 -0.63 -11.79 -3.35
C THR A 46 0.18 -11.60 -2.06
N GLN A 47 -0.50 -11.57 -0.91
CA GLN A 47 0.20 -11.48 0.37
C GLN A 47 1.17 -12.65 0.55
N ARG A 48 0.78 -13.84 0.11
CA ARG A 48 1.63 -15.03 0.19
C ARG A 48 2.90 -14.85 -0.66
N GLU A 49 2.74 -14.33 -1.86
CA GLU A 49 3.88 -14.08 -2.75
C GLU A 49 4.81 -13.02 -2.17
N VAL A 50 4.24 -11.94 -1.61
CA VAL A 50 5.04 -10.90 -0.96
C VAL A 50 5.84 -11.48 0.21
N ALA A 51 5.17 -12.29 1.05
CA ALA A 51 5.82 -12.94 2.18
C ALA A 51 7.01 -13.79 1.73
N LYS A 52 6.81 -14.58 0.69
CA LYS A 52 7.88 -15.42 0.14
C LYS A 52 9.02 -14.58 -0.43
N HIS A 53 8.68 -13.53 -1.17
CA HIS A 53 9.66 -12.65 -1.81
C HIS A 53 10.53 -11.94 -0.77
N LEU A 54 9.94 -11.49 0.32
CA LEU A 54 10.65 -10.74 1.36
C LEU A 54 11.20 -11.61 2.48
N GLY A 55 10.89 -12.90 2.50
CA GLY A 55 11.36 -13.81 3.55
C GLY A 55 10.74 -13.54 4.90
N ILE A 56 9.47 -13.15 4.94
CA ILE A 56 8.73 -12.85 6.18
C ILE A 56 7.42 -13.64 6.18
N SER A 57 6.73 -13.67 7.33
CA SER A 57 5.48 -14.41 7.42
C SER A 57 4.33 -13.66 6.72
N ARG A 58 3.37 -14.43 6.23
CA ARG A 58 2.17 -13.85 5.62
C ARG A 58 1.38 -13.01 6.62
N SER A 59 1.29 -13.44 7.87
CA SER A 59 0.59 -12.66 8.89
C SER A 59 1.26 -11.31 9.13
N TYR A 60 2.58 -11.28 9.06
CA TYR A 60 3.32 -10.02 9.19
C TYR A 60 3.02 -9.11 8.00
N VAL A 61 3.03 -9.66 6.78
CA VAL A 61 2.65 -8.89 5.57
C VAL A 61 1.25 -8.30 5.74
N SER A 62 0.31 -9.12 6.20
CA SER A 62 -1.08 -8.69 6.39
C SER A 62 -1.18 -7.52 7.37
N ARG A 63 -0.47 -7.60 8.50
CA ARG A 63 -0.49 -6.53 9.50
C ARG A 63 0.13 -5.25 8.99
N ILE A 64 1.27 -5.35 8.31
CA ILE A 64 1.94 -4.17 7.76
C ILE A 64 1.10 -3.53 6.67
N GLU A 65 0.54 -4.34 5.79
CA GLU A 65 -0.33 -3.83 4.72
C GLU A 65 -1.52 -3.08 5.29
N LYS A 66 -2.18 -3.66 6.29
CA LYS A 66 -3.34 -3.03 6.91
C LYS A 66 -2.97 -1.68 7.50
N LYS A 67 -1.88 -1.62 8.25
CA LYS A 67 -1.41 -0.38 8.85
C LYS A 67 -1.05 0.66 7.79
N ALA A 68 -0.35 0.23 6.75
CA ALA A 68 0.05 1.13 5.67
C ALA A 68 -1.18 1.72 4.96
N LEU A 69 -2.18 0.88 4.66
CA LEU A 69 -3.40 1.35 4.00
C LEU A 69 -4.15 2.34 4.89
N GLU A 70 -4.22 2.09 6.18
CA GLU A 70 -4.86 3.01 7.12
C GLU A 70 -4.13 4.38 7.13
N THR A 71 -2.81 4.35 7.17
CA THR A 71 -1.99 5.57 7.11
C THR A 71 -2.24 6.33 5.82
N LEU A 72 -2.23 5.64 4.70
CA LEU A 72 -2.47 6.27 3.40
C LEU A 72 -3.86 6.89 3.34
N ARG A 73 -4.86 6.16 3.82
CA ARG A 73 -6.24 6.65 3.79
C ARG A 73 -6.36 7.94 4.59
N GLU A 74 -5.83 7.96 5.80
CA GLU A 74 -5.88 9.15 6.66
C GLU A 74 -5.22 10.36 6.00
N HIS A 75 -4.05 10.16 5.42
CA HIS A 75 -3.32 11.25 4.79
C HIS A 75 -3.94 11.70 3.47
N MET A 76 -4.51 10.77 2.70
CA MET A 76 -5.19 11.12 1.47
C MET A 76 -6.47 11.91 1.75
N GLU A 77 -7.21 11.54 2.78
CA GLU A 77 -8.41 12.28 3.19
C GLU A 77 -8.05 13.70 3.64
N ALA A 78 -7.02 13.83 4.44
CA ALA A 78 -6.54 15.15 4.90
C ALA A 78 -6.07 16.00 3.71
N TYR A 79 -5.41 15.38 2.74
CA TYR A 79 -4.91 16.07 1.57
C TYR A 79 -6.05 16.59 0.69
N GLU A 80 -7.11 15.79 0.56
CA GLU A 80 -8.26 16.12 -0.26
C GLU A 80 -9.23 17.09 0.45
N GLY A 81 -9.23 17.02 1.76
CA GLY A 81 -10.10 17.81 2.59
C GLY A 81 -9.69 19.27 2.68
#